data_d152e7064da63b5812702fc8e925ab5d
#
_entry.id   d152e7064da63b5812702fc8e925ab5d
#
_cell.length_a   1.000
_cell.length_b   1.000
_cell.length_c   1.000
_cell.angle_alpha   90.00
_cell.angle_beta   90.00
_cell.angle_gamma   90.00
#
_symmetry.space_group_name_H-M   'P 1'
#
loop_
_entity.id
_entity.type
_entity.pdbx_description
1 polymer ?
#
loop_
_entity_poly.entity_id
_entity_poly.type
_entity_poly.pdbx_seq_one_letter_code
_entity_poly.pdbx_strand_id
1 'polypeptide(L)'
;MAAVARDLAMIGLDGAAGWFAASAVEAAQGPAGQVADVQPDELQAVLAAGAELVDVRNSSEFAAGHIAGAVNLPLGRLAERLDELPRGGTVVVHCQSGARAGVAASLLAARGFGDVRHLAGDYAGWAKAGRPVETGEPVPA
;
A
#
# COMPACT_ATOMS: atom_id res chain seq x y z
N MET A 1 -12.95 16.43 -18.60
CA MET A 1 -13.76 15.35 -17.99
C MET A 1 -14.21 14.32 -19.01
N ALA A 2 -14.79 14.68 -20.17
CA ALA A 2 -15.22 13.71 -21.19
C ALA A 2 -14.10 12.77 -21.69
N ALA A 3 -12.87 13.26 -21.80
CA ALA A 3 -11.73 12.43 -22.19
C ALA A 3 -11.39 11.36 -21.14
N VAL A 4 -11.33 11.74 -19.86
CA VAL A 4 -11.05 10.80 -18.76
C VAL A 4 -12.15 9.73 -18.63
N ALA A 5 -13.42 10.12 -18.74
CA ALA A 5 -14.51 9.16 -18.69
C ALA A 5 -14.46 8.16 -19.87
N ARG A 6 -14.09 8.64 -21.06
CA ARG A 6 -13.88 7.76 -22.22
C ARG A 6 -12.71 6.82 -22.02
N ASP A 7 -11.58 7.30 -21.51
CA ASP A 7 -10.38 6.51 -21.29
C ASP A 7 -10.63 5.44 -20.21
N LEU A 8 -11.39 5.77 -19.16
CA LEU A 8 -11.85 4.82 -18.15
C LEU A 8 -12.77 3.75 -18.75
N ALA A 9 -13.73 4.15 -19.60
CA ALA A 9 -14.63 3.21 -20.27
C ALA A 9 -13.87 2.22 -21.20
N MET A 10 -12.78 2.67 -21.85
CA MET A 10 -11.94 1.81 -22.69
C MET A 10 -11.25 0.67 -21.93
N ILE A 11 -11.10 0.80 -20.62
CA ILE A 11 -10.53 -0.24 -19.73
C ILE A 11 -11.61 -0.92 -18.87
N GLY A 12 -12.88 -0.78 -19.24
CA GLY A 12 -14.01 -1.42 -18.56
C GLY A 12 -14.51 -0.72 -17.30
N LEU A 13 -14.09 0.52 -17.06
CA LEU A 13 -14.53 1.35 -15.93
C LEU A 13 -15.55 2.40 -16.41
N ASP A 14 -16.71 1.95 -16.86
CA ASP A 14 -17.78 2.78 -17.44
C ASP A 14 -18.78 3.31 -16.39
N GLY A 15 -18.70 2.87 -15.14
CA GLY A 15 -19.56 3.29 -14.03
C GLY A 15 -19.14 4.58 -13.32
N ALA A 16 -18.43 5.52 -13.99
CA ALA A 16 -18.03 6.79 -13.38
C ALA A 16 -19.25 7.66 -13.07
N ALA A 17 -19.66 7.70 -11.79
CA ALA A 17 -20.85 8.41 -11.33
C ALA A 17 -20.64 9.92 -11.14
N GLY A 18 -19.39 10.40 -11.11
CA GLY A 18 -19.07 11.81 -10.92
C GLY A 18 -17.58 12.07 -10.73
N TRP A 19 -17.28 13.33 -10.46
CA TRP A 19 -15.91 13.78 -10.14
C TRP A 19 -15.96 14.94 -9.15
N PHE A 20 -14.87 15.16 -8.46
CA PHE A 20 -14.66 16.33 -7.59
C PHE A 20 -13.22 16.83 -7.72
N ALA A 21 -13.00 18.11 -7.43
CA ALA A 21 -11.67 18.69 -7.46
C ALA A 21 -10.83 18.15 -6.28
N ALA A 22 -9.52 18.00 -6.45
CA ALA A 22 -8.62 17.58 -5.37
C ALA A 22 -8.74 18.47 -4.12
N SER A 23 -8.95 19.77 -4.30
CA SER A 23 -9.21 20.71 -3.21
C SER A 23 -10.47 20.40 -2.39
N ALA A 24 -11.44 19.68 -2.96
CA ALA A 24 -12.61 19.23 -2.21
C ALA A 24 -12.27 18.13 -1.20
N VAL A 25 -11.25 17.31 -1.48
CA VAL A 25 -10.72 16.32 -0.52
C VAL A 25 -10.05 17.03 0.65
N GLU A 26 -9.26 18.07 0.36
CA GLU A 26 -8.61 18.90 1.38
C GLU A 26 -9.63 19.65 2.25
N ALA A 27 -10.73 20.13 1.64
CA ALA A 27 -11.81 20.84 2.33
C ALA A 27 -12.77 19.90 3.08
N ALA A 28 -12.93 18.67 2.62
CA ALA A 28 -13.79 17.65 3.22
C ALA A 28 -13.18 17.01 4.47
N GLN A 29 -12.36 17.76 5.22
CA GLN A 29 -11.73 17.33 6.46
C GLN A 29 -12.78 16.94 7.54
N GLY A 30 -13.37 15.78 7.29
CA GLY A 30 -13.83 14.91 8.36
C GLY A 30 -12.61 14.19 8.98
N PRO A 31 -12.79 13.34 9.99
CA PRO A 31 -11.73 12.51 10.52
C PRO A 31 -11.34 11.42 9.50
N ALA A 32 -10.78 11.83 8.38
CA ALA A 32 -10.03 10.94 7.51
C ALA A 32 -8.82 10.52 8.35
N GLY A 33 -8.81 9.27 8.81
CA GLY A 33 -7.69 8.75 9.54
C GLY A 33 -6.43 8.98 8.71
N GLN A 34 -5.53 9.81 9.21
CA GLN A 34 -4.23 9.94 8.58
C GLN A 34 -3.48 8.64 8.82
N VAL A 35 -3.03 8.02 7.74
CA VAL A 35 -2.14 6.87 7.84
C VAL A 35 -0.79 7.40 8.32
N ALA A 36 -0.31 6.91 9.46
CA ALA A 36 0.97 7.31 10.01
C ALA A 36 2.11 6.76 9.14
N ASP A 37 3.16 7.56 8.95
CA ASP A 37 4.37 7.09 8.27
C ASP A 37 5.32 6.40 9.26
N VAL A 38 5.98 5.34 8.78
CA VAL A 38 7.15 4.71 9.39
C VAL A 38 8.36 5.16 8.59
N GLN A 39 9.33 5.78 9.26
CA GLN A 39 10.56 6.17 8.58
C GLN A 39 11.41 4.92 8.28
N PRO A 40 12.18 4.91 7.17
CA PRO A 40 13.02 3.77 6.80
C PRO A 40 13.99 3.33 7.90
N ASP A 41 14.47 4.24 8.74
CA ASP A 41 15.36 3.92 9.87
C ASP A 41 14.62 3.27 11.04
N GLU A 42 13.30 3.47 11.15
CA GLU A 42 12.46 2.91 12.21
C GLU A 42 11.93 1.53 11.85
N LEU A 43 11.93 1.16 10.55
CA LEU A 43 11.27 -0.03 10.06
C LEU A 43 11.68 -1.30 10.81
N GLN A 44 12.98 -1.50 11.02
CA GLN A 44 13.48 -2.70 11.71
C GLN A 44 12.98 -2.81 13.15
N ALA A 45 12.90 -1.69 13.87
CA ALA A 45 12.37 -1.66 15.23
C ALA A 45 10.85 -1.96 15.24
N VAL A 46 10.12 -1.45 14.27
CA VAL A 46 8.67 -1.69 14.12
C VAL A 46 8.39 -3.16 13.78
N LEU A 47 9.19 -3.77 12.89
CA LEU A 47 9.09 -5.20 12.57
C LEU A 47 9.47 -6.09 13.77
N ALA A 48 10.53 -5.74 14.50
CA ALA A 48 10.92 -6.45 15.73
C ALA A 48 9.86 -6.37 16.83
N ALA A 49 9.02 -5.34 16.82
CA ALA A 49 7.86 -5.21 17.70
C ALA A 49 6.63 -6.02 17.23
N GLY A 50 6.75 -6.79 16.16
CA GLY A 50 5.70 -7.69 15.65
C GLY A 50 4.80 -7.10 14.58
N ALA A 51 5.22 -6.01 13.91
CA ALA A 51 4.50 -5.50 12.76
C ALA A 51 4.72 -6.38 11.51
N GLU A 52 3.72 -6.44 10.64
CA GLU A 52 3.80 -7.09 9.33
C GLU A 52 4.13 -6.05 8.26
N LEU A 53 5.15 -6.32 7.43
CA LEU A 53 5.49 -5.48 6.28
C LEU A 53 4.85 -6.06 5.02
N VAL A 54 4.01 -5.26 4.36
CA VAL A 54 3.25 -5.69 3.18
C VAL A 54 3.67 -4.90 1.95
N ASP A 55 4.22 -5.61 0.97
CA ASP A 55 4.50 -5.10 -0.37
C ASP A 55 3.29 -5.32 -1.27
N VAL A 56 2.60 -4.23 -1.64
CA VAL A 56 1.41 -4.31 -2.49
C VAL A 56 1.71 -4.15 -3.99
N ARG A 57 2.99 -4.28 -4.39
CA ARG A 57 3.41 -4.34 -5.79
C ARG A 57 3.03 -5.70 -6.40
N ASN A 58 3.12 -5.78 -7.72
CA ASN A 58 2.93 -7.04 -8.42
C ASN A 58 4.03 -8.05 -8.04
N SER A 59 3.73 -9.35 -8.12
CA SER A 59 4.67 -10.40 -7.75
C SER A 59 5.96 -10.37 -8.58
N SER A 60 5.90 -9.96 -9.85
CA SER A 60 7.10 -9.78 -10.69
C SER A 60 8.00 -8.62 -10.22
N GLU A 61 7.42 -7.54 -9.69
CA GLU A 61 8.19 -6.43 -9.09
C GLU A 61 8.85 -6.90 -7.78
N PHE A 62 8.11 -7.66 -6.98
CA PHE A 62 8.60 -8.25 -5.74
C PHE A 62 9.77 -9.21 -5.99
N ALA A 63 9.61 -10.15 -6.92
CA ALA A 63 10.63 -11.13 -7.25
C ALA A 63 11.93 -10.47 -7.78
N ALA A 64 11.81 -9.37 -8.52
CA ALA A 64 12.96 -8.61 -9.01
C ALA A 64 13.73 -7.88 -7.90
N GLY A 65 13.07 -7.60 -6.78
CA GLY A 65 13.70 -7.01 -5.59
C GLY A 65 12.66 -6.52 -4.60
N HIS A 66 12.84 -6.86 -3.31
CA HIS A 66 11.93 -6.48 -2.23
C HIS A 66 12.69 -6.18 -0.93
N ILE A 67 12.02 -5.57 0.02
CA ILE A 67 12.55 -5.31 1.36
C ILE A 67 12.48 -6.62 2.16
N ALA A 68 13.55 -6.98 2.83
CA ALA A 68 13.65 -8.20 3.65
C ALA A 68 12.48 -8.30 4.65
N GLY A 69 11.88 -9.47 4.72
CA GLY A 69 10.74 -9.75 5.61
C GLY A 69 9.39 -9.22 5.11
N ALA A 70 9.32 -8.66 3.91
CA ALA A 70 8.04 -8.24 3.34
C ALA A 70 7.23 -9.42 2.81
N VAL A 71 5.94 -9.42 3.09
CA VAL A 71 4.95 -10.32 2.47
C VAL A 71 4.38 -9.66 1.22
N ASN A 72 4.33 -10.38 0.10
CA ASN A 72 3.77 -9.85 -1.13
C ASN A 72 2.25 -10.11 -1.22
N LEU A 73 1.49 -9.05 -1.08
CA LEU A 73 0.04 -9.05 -1.29
C LEU A 73 -0.33 -7.99 -2.34
N PRO A 74 -0.26 -8.33 -3.64
CA PRO A 74 -0.58 -7.37 -4.70
C PRO A 74 -1.92 -6.69 -4.49
N LEU A 75 -1.96 -5.36 -4.67
CA LEU A 75 -3.16 -4.53 -4.41
C LEU A 75 -4.43 -5.12 -5.06
N GLY A 76 -4.31 -5.63 -6.29
CA GLY A 76 -5.45 -6.23 -7.02
C GLY A 76 -5.99 -7.51 -6.38
N ARG A 77 -5.25 -8.15 -5.48
CA ARG A 77 -5.64 -9.38 -4.74
C ARG A 77 -5.82 -9.14 -3.25
N LEU A 78 -5.47 -7.95 -2.76
CA LEU A 78 -5.45 -7.65 -1.32
C LEU A 78 -6.80 -7.89 -0.64
N ALA A 79 -7.90 -7.48 -1.28
CA ALA A 79 -9.24 -7.66 -0.72
C ALA A 79 -9.65 -9.12 -0.51
N GLU A 80 -9.08 -10.05 -1.28
CA GLU A 80 -9.35 -11.49 -1.23
C GLU A 80 -8.48 -12.22 -0.19
N ARG A 81 -7.36 -11.59 0.22
CA ARG A 81 -6.30 -12.20 1.03
C ARG A 81 -6.10 -11.51 2.39
N LEU A 82 -7.10 -10.80 2.87
CA LEU A 82 -7.04 -10.06 4.14
C LEU A 82 -6.84 -10.97 5.37
N ASP A 83 -7.24 -12.23 5.26
CA ASP A 83 -7.12 -13.19 6.36
C ASP A 83 -5.68 -13.68 6.58
N GLU A 84 -4.76 -13.36 5.65
CA GLU A 84 -3.33 -13.61 5.79
C GLU A 84 -2.65 -12.56 6.68
N LEU A 85 -3.33 -11.46 7.01
CA LEU A 85 -2.78 -10.36 7.79
C LEU A 85 -3.27 -10.38 9.25
N PRO A 86 -2.41 -10.00 10.21
CA PRO A 86 -2.77 -9.98 11.62
C PRO A 86 -3.81 -8.89 11.92
N ARG A 87 -4.99 -9.28 12.38
CA ARG A 87 -6.10 -8.35 12.69
C ARG A 87 -5.84 -7.43 13.87
N GLY A 88 -5.01 -7.81 14.81
CA GLY A 88 -4.73 -7.06 16.04
C GLY A 88 -3.33 -6.44 16.09
N GLY A 89 -2.55 -6.53 15.01
CA GLY A 89 -1.19 -6.02 14.93
C GLY A 89 -1.06 -4.76 14.07
N THR A 90 0.15 -4.22 14.05
CA THR A 90 0.53 -3.15 13.13
C THR A 90 0.80 -3.72 11.74
N VAL A 91 0.22 -3.14 10.72
CA VAL A 91 0.49 -3.48 9.31
C VAL A 91 1.16 -2.28 8.66
N VAL A 92 2.38 -2.46 8.18
CA VAL A 92 3.12 -1.44 7.42
C VAL A 92 3.00 -1.75 5.94
N VAL A 93 2.42 -0.85 5.17
CA VAL A 93 2.26 -1.04 3.72
C VAL A 93 3.24 -0.20 2.93
N HIS A 94 3.73 -0.73 1.83
CA HIS A 94 4.48 0.02 0.82
C HIS A 94 4.19 -0.48 -0.58
N CYS A 95 4.52 0.36 -1.56
CA CYS A 95 4.54 -0.06 -2.96
C CYS A 95 5.81 0.42 -3.66
N GLN A 96 5.73 0.87 -4.90
CA GLN A 96 6.88 1.46 -5.60
C GLN A 96 7.11 2.93 -5.19
N SER A 97 6.03 3.74 -5.08
CA SER A 97 6.10 5.20 -4.92
C SER A 97 4.85 5.83 -4.26
N GLY A 98 4.10 5.08 -3.45
CA GLY A 98 3.02 5.56 -2.58
C GLY A 98 1.60 5.40 -3.10
N ALA A 99 1.34 5.50 -4.39
CA ALA A 99 -0.03 5.52 -4.91
C ALA A 99 -0.83 4.24 -4.57
N ARG A 100 -0.25 3.06 -4.81
CA ARG A 100 -0.88 1.76 -4.46
C ARG A 100 -0.95 1.56 -2.95
N ALA A 101 0.08 1.98 -2.22
CA ALA A 101 0.12 1.88 -0.76
C ALA A 101 -0.98 2.72 -0.09
N GLY A 102 -1.26 3.93 -0.58
CA GLY A 102 -2.36 4.76 -0.09
C GLY A 102 -3.74 4.09 -0.27
N VAL A 103 -3.96 3.46 -1.42
CA VAL A 103 -5.21 2.69 -1.66
C VAL A 103 -5.27 1.47 -0.74
N ALA A 104 -4.16 0.73 -0.59
CA ALA A 104 -4.08 -0.43 0.29
C ALA A 104 -4.37 -0.06 1.75
N ALA A 105 -3.76 1.01 2.27
CA ALA A 105 -3.98 1.49 3.61
C ALA A 105 -5.46 1.85 3.87
N SER A 106 -6.08 2.54 2.92
CA SER A 106 -7.51 2.90 2.99
C SER A 106 -8.39 1.66 2.99
N LEU A 107 -8.08 0.66 2.16
CA LEU A 107 -8.81 -0.60 2.11
C LEU A 107 -8.70 -1.37 3.43
N LEU A 108 -7.49 -1.48 3.98
CA LEU A 108 -7.24 -2.16 5.25
C LEU A 108 -7.99 -1.48 6.40
N ALA A 109 -7.92 -0.15 6.51
CA ALA A 109 -8.65 0.62 7.51
C ALA A 109 -10.17 0.40 7.40
N ALA A 110 -10.73 0.44 6.17
CA ALA A 110 -12.15 0.17 5.91
C ALA A 110 -12.57 -1.28 6.25
N ARG A 111 -11.62 -2.20 6.32
CA ARG A 111 -11.85 -3.62 6.69
C ARG A 111 -11.52 -3.91 8.16
N GLY A 112 -11.30 -2.87 8.98
CA GLY A 112 -11.19 -2.95 10.43
C GLY A 112 -9.77 -3.22 10.96
N PHE A 113 -8.72 -3.02 10.14
CA PHE A 113 -7.34 -2.99 10.63
C PHE A 113 -7.10 -1.69 11.39
N GLY A 114 -6.82 -1.78 12.69
CA GLY A 114 -6.78 -0.62 13.58
C GLY A 114 -5.48 0.18 13.54
N ASP A 115 -4.36 -0.43 13.15
CA ASP A 115 -3.05 0.22 13.06
C ASP A 115 -2.40 -0.11 11.71
N VAL A 116 -2.72 0.73 10.71
CA VAL A 116 -2.13 0.66 9.37
C VAL A 116 -1.19 1.84 9.20
N ARG A 117 0.03 1.57 8.79
CA ARG A 117 1.08 2.58 8.57
C ARG A 117 1.64 2.47 7.16
N HIS A 118 2.22 3.56 6.69
CA HIS A 118 2.87 3.61 5.37
C HIS A 118 4.39 3.74 5.54
N LEU A 119 5.16 3.00 4.76
CA LEU A 119 6.62 3.16 4.73
C LEU A 119 6.99 4.41 3.94
N ALA A 120 7.54 5.42 4.60
CA ALA A 120 7.95 6.66 3.95
C ALA A 120 8.99 6.41 2.84
N GLY A 121 8.70 6.95 1.66
CA GLY A 121 9.54 6.80 0.47
C GLY A 121 9.36 5.49 -0.29
N ASP A 122 8.60 4.55 0.25
CA ASP A 122 8.30 3.26 -0.39
C ASP A 122 9.56 2.48 -0.82
N TYR A 123 9.40 1.49 -1.70
CA TYR A 123 10.52 0.72 -2.24
C TYR A 123 11.51 1.58 -3.03
N ALA A 124 11.03 2.57 -3.79
CA ALA A 124 11.92 3.45 -4.56
C ALA A 124 12.88 4.24 -3.67
N GLY A 125 12.39 4.81 -2.57
CA GLY A 125 13.21 5.50 -1.58
C GLY A 125 14.18 4.56 -0.87
N TRP A 126 13.72 3.37 -0.49
CA TRP A 126 14.53 2.32 0.13
C TRP A 126 15.71 1.92 -0.74
N ALA A 127 15.45 1.56 -2.00
CA ALA A 127 16.47 1.13 -2.95
C ALA A 127 17.44 2.28 -3.34
N LYS A 128 16.92 3.50 -3.55
CA LYS A 128 17.73 4.69 -3.83
C LYS A 128 18.70 5.02 -2.70
N ALA A 129 18.33 4.75 -1.46
CA ALA A 129 19.18 4.92 -0.29
C ALA A 129 20.23 3.80 -0.14
N GLY A 130 20.30 2.84 -1.06
CA GLY A 130 21.23 1.72 -1.02
C GLY A 130 20.96 0.73 0.13
N ARG A 131 19.73 0.69 0.64
CA ARG A 131 19.35 -0.22 1.72
C ARG A 131 19.24 -1.66 1.20
N PRO A 132 19.40 -2.67 2.07
CA PRO A 132 19.37 -4.07 1.67
C PRO A 132 18.05 -4.46 0.99
N VAL A 133 18.15 -5.16 -0.12
CA VAL A 133 17.05 -5.76 -0.85
C VAL A 133 17.31 -7.25 -1.07
N GLU A 134 16.25 -8.02 -1.07
CA GLU A 134 16.25 -9.44 -1.40
C GLU A 134 15.60 -9.65 -2.76
N THR A 135 15.90 -10.77 -3.40
CA THR A 135 15.30 -11.20 -4.67
C THR A 135 14.74 -12.60 -4.51
N GLY A 136 13.72 -12.94 -5.26
CA GLY A 136 13.09 -14.26 -5.24
C GLY A 136 11.56 -14.17 -5.22
N GLU A 137 10.94 -15.31 -5.51
CA GLU A 137 9.48 -15.40 -5.50
C GLU A 137 8.92 -15.20 -4.09
N PRO A 138 7.69 -14.64 -3.98
CA PRO A 138 6.99 -14.56 -2.73
C PRO A 138 6.88 -15.95 -2.09
N VAL A 139 7.24 -16.05 -0.81
CA VAL A 139 6.98 -17.30 -0.07
C VAL A 139 5.47 -17.45 0.05
N PRO A 140 4.89 -18.58 -0.36
CA PRO A 140 3.48 -18.86 -0.12
C PRO A 140 3.20 -18.83 1.38
N ALA A 141 2.16 -18.13 1.77
CA ALA A 141 1.66 -18.16 3.15
C ALA A 141 1.09 -19.54 3.50
#